data_842a96cf95d725ac530aebc87d303e46
#
_entry.id   842a96cf95d725ac530aebc87d303e46
#
_cell.length_a   1.000
_cell.length_b   1.000
_cell.length_c   1.000
_cell.angle_alpha   90.00
_cell.angle_beta   90.00
_cell.angle_gamma   90.00
#
_symmetry.space_group_name_H-M   'P 1'
#
loop_
_entity.id
_entity.type
_entity.pdbx_description
1 polymer ?
#
loop_
_entity_poly.entity_id
_entity_poly.type
_entity_poly.pdbx_seq_one_letter_code
_entity_poly.pdbx_strand_id
1 'polypeptide(L)'
;MSTILPRFWCAAAVAVALSCPQALCQNLGTVGVFVVNQPWLHPAGKAQTTHAYMNLTSGDGTMLLGARSEDARRVSLRSARGAAVAGLALPAKSEVALAPGHDHLALTGLTRTLKIGDRVNITLVVRDDNGTVHEVAVNAEVRHRSPVEDERRAHHH
;
A
#
# COMPACT_ATOMS: atom_id res chain seq x y z
N MET A 1 9.21 48.27 -71.01
CA MET A 1 9.25 46.81 -71.04
C MET A 1 9.08 46.29 -69.60
N SER A 2 7.88 45.87 -69.37
CA SER A 2 7.39 45.54 -67.99
C SER A 2 7.67 44.09 -67.64
N THR A 3 8.36 43.89 -66.58
CA THR A 3 8.49 42.51 -65.99
C THR A 3 7.76 42.50 -64.67
N ILE A 4 6.63 41.82 -64.65
CA ILE A 4 5.77 41.67 -63.51
C ILE A 4 6.30 40.43 -62.69
N LEU A 5 6.71 40.64 -61.45
CA LEU A 5 7.02 39.55 -60.49
C LEU A 5 5.73 39.16 -59.74
N PRO A 6 5.40 37.91 -59.66
CA PRO A 6 4.35 37.44 -58.76
C PRO A 6 4.87 37.31 -57.32
N ARG A 7 4.12 37.91 -56.40
CA ARG A 7 4.32 37.83 -54.97
C ARG A 7 3.83 36.45 -54.49
N PHE A 8 4.76 35.59 -54.12
CA PHE A 8 4.41 34.38 -53.38
C PHE A 8 4.09 34.73 -51.93
N TRP A 9 2.86 34.54 -51.59
CA TRP A 9 2.40 34.59 -50.22
C TRP A 9 2.73 33.25 -49.53
N CYS A 10 3.76 33.24 -48.70
CA CYS A 10 4.01 32.14 -47.80
C CYS A 10 2.99 32.21 -46.64
N ALA A 11 1.99 31.37 -46.70
CA ALA A 11 1.14 31.08 -45.55
C ALA A 11 1.95 30.28 -44.52
N ALA A 12 2.34 30.93 -43.42
CA ALA A 12 2.93 30.26 -42.28
C ALA A 12 1.82 29.49 -41.57
N ALA A 13 1.81 28.18 -41.74
CA ALA A 13 0.99 27.29 -40.95
C ALA A 13 1.62 27.18 -39.54
N VAL A 14 1.02 27.85 -38.58
CA VAL A 14 1.35 27.67 -37.16
C VAL A 14 0.80 26.32 -36.74
N ALA A 15 1.65 25.30 -36.69
CA ALA A 15 1.33 24.06 -36.08
C ALA A 15 1.35 24.26 -34.53
N VAL A 16 0.17 24.43 -33.96
CA VAL A 16 -0.01 24.35 -32.50
C VAL A 16 0.17 22.91 -32.14
N ALA A 17 1.38 22.55 -31.66
CA ALA A 17 1.62 21.30 -31.03
C ALA A 17 0.85 21.31 -29.70
N LEU A 18 -0.31 20.65 -29.68
CA LEU A 18 -0.95 20.27 -28.43
C LEU A 18 0.00 19.27 -27.73
N SER A 19 0.80 19.80 -26.83
CA SER A 19 1.50 18.98 -25.85
C SER A 19 0.44 18.37 -24.94
N CYS A 20 -0.03 17.17 -25.25
CA CYS A 20 -0.70 16.34 -24.28
C CYS A 20 0.27 16.17 -23.11
N PRO A 21 -0.11 16.53 -21.87
CA PRO A 21 0.63 16.03 -20.72
C PRO A 21 0.50 14.52 -20.79
N GLN A 22 1.61 13.85 -21.06
CA GLN A 22 1.70 12.41 -20.85
C GLN A 22 1.45 12.22 -19.37
N ALA A 23 0.17 11.94 -19.05
CA ALA A 23 -0.15 11.35 -17.77
C ALA A 23 0.83 10.20 -17.61
N LEU A 24 1.67 10.30 -16.58
CA LEU A 24 2.46 9.20 -16.09
C LEU A 24 1.48 8.05 -15.90
N CYS A 25 1.36 7.18 -16.92
CA CYS A 25 0.92 5.82 -16.68
C CYS A 25 1.98 5.26 -15.75
N GLN A 26 1.74 5.43 -14.46
CA GLN A 26 2.40 4.63 -13.48
C GLN A 26 2.07 3.20 -13.91
N ASN A 27 3.06 2.51 -14.42
CA ASN A 27 3.05 1.07 -14.51
C ASN A 27 2.74 0.59 -13.09
N LEU A 28 1.47 0.37 -12.82
CA LEU A 28 1.02 -0.55 -11.81
C LEU A 28 1.56 -1.90 -12.30
N GLY A 29 2.84 -2.14 -12.04
CA GLY A 29 3.43 -3.44 -12.23
C GLY A 29 2.48 -4.38 -11.49
N THR A 30 1.87 -5.27 -12.22
CA THR A 30 0.97 -6.27 -11.67
C THR A 30 1.85 -7.07 -10.72
N VAL A 31 1.79 -6.75 -9.43
CA VAL A 31 2.25 -7.69 -8.40
C VAL A 31 1.44 -8.94 -8.71
N GLY A 32 2.10 -10.03 -9.05
CA GLY A 32 1.42 -11.31 -9.20
C GLY A 32 0.48 -11.47 -8.01
N VAL A 33 -0.59 -12.19 -8.12
CA VAL A 33 -1.72 -12.22 -7.17
C VAL A 33 -1.24 -12.02 -5.72
N PHE A 34 -1.45 -10.82 -5.19
CA PHE A 34 -1.12 -10.48 -3.81
C PHE A 34 -2.41 -10.18 -3.06
N VAL A 35 -2.73 -11.02 -2.10
CA VAL A 35 -3.99 -10.95 -1.37
C VAL A 35 -3.72 -10.55 0.08
N VAL A 36 -4.47 -9.56 0.55
CA VAL A 36 -4.48 -9.15 1.94
C VAL A 36 -5.86 -9.46 2.51
N ASN A 37 -5.90 -10.33 3.50
CA ASN A 37 -7.13 -10.74 4.16
C ASN A 37 -7.21 -10.18 5.58
N GLN A 38 -8.40 -9.76 5.97
CA GLN A 38 -8.78 -9.37 7.32
C GLN A 38 -7.81 -8.37 7.99
N PRO A 39 -7.50 -7.24 7.33
CA PRO A 39 -6.63 -6.23 7.93
C PRO A 39 -7.36 -5.51 9.07
N TRP A 40 -6.73 -5.48 10.24
CA TRP A 40 -7.26 -4.81 11.43
C TRP A 40 -6.15 -4.31 12.33
N LEU A 41 -6.48 -3.41 13.26
CA LEU A 41 -5.54 -2.87 14.24
C LEU A 41 -6.26 -2.51 15.54
N HIS A 42 -5.51 -2.39 16.63
CA HIS A 42 -6.05 -1.99 17.92
C HIS A 42 -6.33 -0.48 17.99
N PRO A 43 -7.35 -0.06 18.77
CA PRO A 43 -7.55 1.34 19.10
C PRO A 43 -6.37 1.87 19.93
N ALA A 44 -6.00 3.13 19.69
CA ALA A 44 -4.95 3.80 20.46
C ALA A 44 -5.10 5.32 20.41
N GLY A 45 -4.59 6.01 21.41
CA GLY A 45 -4.59 7.45 21.48
C GLY A 45 -3.57 8.11 20.54
N LYS A 46 -3.77 9.39 20.27
CA LYS A 46 -2.81 10.23 19.55
C LYS A 46 -1.42 10.13 20.18
N ALA A 47 -0.39 10.13 19.34
CA ALA A 47 1.02 9.98 19.70
C ALA A 47 1.42 8.63 20.31
N GLN A 48 0.47 7.72 20.52
CA GLN A 48 0.73 6.35 21.00
C GLN A 48 1.16 5.42 19.86
N THR A 49 1.45 4.18 20.21
CA THR A 49 1.76 3.08 19.28
C THR A 49 0.58 2.11 19.24
N THR A 50 0.24 1.65 18.04
CA THR A 50 -0.70 0.55 17.85
C THR A 50 -0.08 -0.52 16.96
N HIS A 51 -0.72 -1.68 16.91
CA HIS A 51 -0.28 -2.82 16.12
C HIS A 51 -1.34 -3.19 15.09
N ALA A 52 -0.90 -3.40 13.86
CA ALA A 52 -1.76 -3.84 12.77
C ALA A 52 -1.44 -5.29 12.40
N TYR A 53 -2.49 -6.01 12.08
CA TYR A 53 -2.50 -7.44 11.79
C TYR A 53 -3.26 -7.71 10.51
N MET A 54 -2.84 -8.72 9.77
CA MET A 54 -3.48 -9.15 8.52
C MET A 54 -2.89 -10.47 8.05
N ASN A 55 -3.60 -11.17 7.19
CA ASN A 55 -3.07 -12.33 6.50
C ASN A 55 -2.62 -11.93 5.09
N LEU A 56 -1.43 -12.34 4.72
CA LEU A 56 -0.80 -12.01 3.44
C LEU A 56 -0.55 -13.28 2.63
N THR A 57 -0.98 -13.29 1.38
CA THR A 57 -0.71 -14.37 0.44
C THR A 57 -0.13 -13.81 -0.84
N SER A 58 1.02 -14.33 -1.25
CA SER A 58 1.65 -14.00 -2.52
C SER A 58 1.50 -15.18 -3.49
N GLY A 59 1.10 -14.92 -4.74
CA GLY A 59 1.01 -15.95 -5.77
C GLY A 59 2.35 -16.48 -6.21
N ASP A 60 3.33 -15.59 -6.36
CA ASP A 60 4.64 -15.89 -6.97
C ASP A 60 5.80 -15.81 -5.97
N GLY A 61 5.52 -15.46 -4.72
CA GLY A 61 6.54 -15.18 -3.71
C GLY A 61 6.98 -13.72 -3.77
N THR A 62 7.02 -13.08 -2.61
CA THR A 62 7.47 -11.69 -2.47
C THR A 62 8.16 -11.51 -1.11
N MET A 63 8.78 -10.37 -0.92
CA MET A 63 9.31 -9.97 0.39
C MET A 63 8.61 -8.69 0.84
N LEU A 64 7.96 -8.71 1.99
CA LEU A 64 7.45 -7.51 2.63
C LEU A 64 8.62 -6.74 3.22
N LEU A 65 8.92 -5.57 2.67
CA LEU A 65 10.04 -4.73 3.12
C LEU A 65 9.65 -3.82 4.28
N GLY A 66 8.37 -3.48 4.38
CA GLY A 66 7.83 -2.59 5.39
C GLY A 66 6.48 -2.04 5.01
N ALA A 67 6.08 -1.00 5.71
CA ALA A 67 4.82 -0.31 5.43
C ALA A 67 4.91 1.16 5.83
N ARG A 68 3.93 1.95 5.37
CA ARG A 68 3.74 3.34 5.77
C ARG A 68 2.25 3.65 5.94
N SER A 69 1.93 4.69 6.68
CA SER A 69 0.58 5.19 6.87
C SER A 69 0.61 6.68 7.14
N GLU A 70 -0.40 7.40 6.66
CA GLU A 70 -0.57 8.83 6.96
C GLU A 70 -1.03 9.06 8.41
N ASP A 71 -1.64 8.06 9.01
CA ASP A 71 -2.11 8.09 10.39
C ASP A 71 -1.01 7.83 11.43
N ALA A 72 0.23 7.54 11.00
CA ALA A 72 1.36 7.28 11.89
C ALA A 72 2.66 7.89 11.35
N ARG A 73 3.51 8.39 12.25
CA ARG A 73 4.82 8.94 11.88
C ARG A 73 5.77 7.87 11.34
N ARG A 74 5.63 6.65 11.83
CA ARG A 74 6.44 5.51 11.42
C ARG A 74 5.62 4.22 11.50
N VAL A 75 5.80 3.39 10.50
CA VAL A 75 5.35 1.99 10.52
C VAL A 75 6.59 1.11 10.41
N SER A 76 6.70 0.12 11.27
CA SER A 76 7.82 -0.82 11.28
C SER A 76 7.34 -2.25 11.42
N LEU A 77 8.00 -3.17 10.70
CA LEU A 77 7.78 -4.59 10.84
C LEU A 77 8.49 -5.06 12.13
N ARG A 78 7.77 -5.77 12.98
CA ARG A 78 8.26 -6.31 14.25
C ARG A 78 8.06 -7.81 14.29
N SER A 79 9.02 -8.52 14.87
CA SER A 79 8.89 -9.94 15.17
C SER A 79 7.98 -10.18 16.40
N ALA A 80 7.62 -11.44 16.62
CA ALA A 80 6.88 -11.87 17.81
C ALA A 80 7.50 -11.39 19.12
N ARG A 81 8.81 -11.21 19.16
CA ARG A 81 9.57 -10.73 20.32
C ARG A 81 9.70 -9.20 20.37
N GLY A 82 9.10 -8.48 19.45
CA GLY A 82 9.15 -7.03 19.35
C GLY A 82 10.42 -6.45 18.72
N ALA A 83 11.34 -7.28 18.25
CA ALA A 83 12.53 -6.82 17.53
C ALA A 83 12.17 -6.28 16.14
N ALA A 84 12.89 -5.25 15.68
CA ALA A 84 12.72 -4.76 14.32
C ALA A 84 13.18 -5.80 13.30
N VAL A 85 12.42 -5.98 12.23
CA VAL A 85 12.69 -6.92 11.15
C VAL A 85 12.84 -6.13 9.85
N ALA A 86 13.93 -6.38 9.12
CA ALA A 86 14.21 -5.66 7.87
C ALA A 86 13.32 -6.10 6.69
N GLY A 87 12.75 -7.29 6.76
CA GLY A 87 11.84 -7.82 5.75
C GLY A 87 11.27 -9.16 6.17
N LEU A 88 10.11 -9.49 5.62
CA LEU A 88 9.41 -10.76 5.86
C LEU A 88 9.19 -11.45 4.53
N ALA A 89 9.74 -12.67 4.41
CA ALA A 89 9.53 -13.50 3.23
C ALA A 89 8.09 -14.01 3.18
N LEU A 90 7.44 -13.85 2.04
CA LEU A 90 6.11 -14.35 1.74
C LEU A 90 6.25 -15.42 0.65
N PRO A 91 6.35 -16.71 1.03
CA PRO A 91 6.50 -17.80 0.07
C PRO A 91 5.33 -17.85 -0.90
N ALA A 92 5.59 -18.31 -2.14
CA ALA A 92 4.55 -18.45 -3.15
C ALA A 92 3.42 -19.38 -2.67
N LYS A 93 2.18 -18.97 -2.89
CA LYS A 93 0.95 -19.74 -2.58
C LYS A 93 0.80 -20.15 -1.11
N SER A 94 1.50 -19.45 -0.21
CA SER A 94 1.43 -19.68 1.23
C SER A 94 0.88 -18.44 1.92
N GLU A 95 0.00 -18.64 2.89
CA GLU A 95 -0.49 -17.56 3.73
C GLU A 95 0.49 -17.33 4.89
N VAL A 96 0.87 -16.07 5.09
CA VAL A 96 1.67 -15.62 6.22
C VAL A 96 0.80 -14.69 7.08
N ALA A 97 0.60 -15.07 8.34
CA ALA A 97 -0.21 -14.32 9.26
C ALA A 97 0.64 -13.31 10.05
N LEU A 98 0.29 -12.03 9.94
CA LEU A 98 0.66 -11.01 10.91
C LEU A 98 -0.42 -10.98 12.00
N ALA A 99 -0.08 -11.46 13.19
CA ALA A 99 -1.06 -11.69 14.26
C ALA A 99 -0.48 -11.35 15.64
N PRO A 100 -1.33 -11.15 16.66
CA PRO A 100 -0.86 -11.01 18.04
C PRO A 100 0.01 -12.21 18.45
N GLY A 101 1.20 -11.94 19.00
CA GLY A 101 2.17 -12.98 19.37
C GLY A 101 3.02 -13.51 18.21
N HIS A 102 2.81 -13.00 17.00
CA HIS A 102 3.59 -13.28 15.80
C HIS A 102 4.20 -11.99 15.25
N ASP A 103 4.77 -12.08 14.05
CA ASP A 103 5.22 -10.89 13.35
C ASP A 103 4.03 -9.94 13.11
N HIS A 104 4.26 -8.65 13.18
CA HIS A 104 3.21 -7.64 13.07
C HIS A 104 3.76 -6.28 12.62
N LEU A 105 2.87 -5.37 12.23
CA LEU A 105 3.22 -4.00 11.93
C LEU A 105 2.97 -3.12 13.16
N ALA A 106 3.99 -2.40 13.62
CA ALA A 106 3.86 -1.41 14.68
C ALA A 106 3.75 0.00 14.06
N LEU A 107 2.64 0.68 14.32
CA LEU A 107 2.39 2.06 13.94
C LEU A 107 2.72 2.96 15.11
N THR A 108 3.79 3.73 15.01
CA THR A 108 4.32 4.56 16.11
C THR A 108 4.06 6.03 15.84
N GLY A 109 3.69 6.76 16.89
CA GLY A 109 3.44 8.20 16.80
C GLY A 109 2.20 8.52 15.99
N LEU A 110 1.05 7.98 16.38
CA LEU A 110 -0.21 8.23 15.72
C LEU A 110 -0.51 9.73 15.61
N THR A 111 -0.94 10.17 14.44
CA THR A 111 -1.29 11.56 14.15
C THR A 111 -2.65 11.95 14.73
N ARG A 112 -3.52 10.96 14.94
CA ARG A 112 -4.84 11.09 15.53
C ARG A 112 -5.15 9.94 16.49
N THR A 113 -6.19 10.09 17.29
CA THR A 113 -6.75 8.99 18.09
C THR A 113 -7.52 8.04 17.16
N LEU A 114 -7.29 6.75 17.31
CA LEU A 114 -7.97 5.68 16.59
C LEU A 114 -9.01 5.04 17.48
N LYS A 115 -10.27 5.11 17.08
CA LYS A 115 -11.43 4.55 17.77
C LYS A 115 -11.94 3.31 17.03
N ILE A 116 -12.61 2.43 17.75
CA ILE A 116 -13.26 1.26 17.13
C ILE A 116 -14.21 1.70 16.01
N GLY A 117 -14.10 1.02 14.87
CA GLY A 117 -14.85 1.34 13.64
C GLY A 117 -14.13 2.32 12.71
N ASP A 118 -13.08 2.99 13.17
CA ASP A 118 -12.25 3.82 12.28
C ASP A 118 -11.55 2.97 11.22
N ARG A 119 -11.19 3.61 10.11
CA ARG A 119 -10.41 3.02 9.04
C ARG A 119 -9.05 3.70 8.94
N VAL A 120 -8.02 2.90 8.76
CA VAL A 120 -6.63 3.34 8.61
C VAL A 120 -6.08 2.82 7.30
N ASN A 121 -5.56 3.72 6.48
CA ASN A 121 -4.89 3.33 5.24
C ASN A 121 -3.42 3.01 5.54
N ILE A 122 -3.02 1.81 5.19
CA ILE A 122 -1.65 1.32 5.32
C ILE A 122 -1.17 0.96 3.92
N THR A 123 -0.02 1.48 3.51
CA THR A 123 0.61 1.10 2.26
C THR A 123 1.73 0.13 2.57
N LEU A 124 1.58 -1.11 2.12
CA LEU A 124 2.62 -2.13 2.20
C LEU A 124 3.63 -1.91 1.09
N VAL A 125 4.91 -2.08 1.40
CA VAL A 125 6.01 -2.04 0.44
C VAL A 125 6.53 -3.45 0.27
N VAL A 126 6.31 -4.04 -0.90
CA VAL A 126 6.69 -5.42 -1.21
C VAL A 126 7.66 -5.45 -2.40
N ARG A 127 8.54 -6.41 -2.41
CA ARG A 127 9.48 -6.66 -3.51
C ARG A 127 9.23 -8.04 -4.09
N ASP A 128 9.06 -8.11 -5.41
CA ASP A 128 8.89 -9.36 -6.14
C ASP A 128 10.23 -10.10 -6.38
N ASP A 129 10.16 -11.27 -6.98
CA ASP A 129 11.32 -12.11 -7.31
C ASP A 129 12.28 -11.46 -8.31
N ASN A 130 11.77 -10.52 -9.10
CA ASN A 130 12.59 -9.77 -10.08
C ASN A 130 13.31 -8.58 -9.44
N GLY A 131 13.07 -8.34 -8.16
CA GLY A 131 13.63 -7.20 -7.42
C GLY A 131 12.81 -5.90 -7.57
N THR A 132 11.67 -5.93 -8.25
CA THR A 132 10.80 -4.77 -8.43
C THR A 132 10.03 -4.50 -7.14
N VAL A 133 9.99 -3.24 -6.73
CA VAL A 133 9.26 -2.80 -5.54
C VAL A 133 7.88 -2.32 -5.94
N HIS A 134 6.87 -2.81 -5.23
CA HIS A 134 5.47 -2.47 -5.42
C HIS A 134 4.87 -1.92 -4.13
N GLU A 135 3.85 -1.11 -4.27
CA GLU A 135 3.08 -0.57 -3.15
C GLU A 135 1.66 -1.12 -3.20
N VAL A 136 1.22 -1.67 -2.09
CA VAL A 136 -0.12 -2.24 -1.95
C VAL A 136 -0.89 -1.47 -0.88
N ALA A 137 -1.95 -0.78 -1.29
CA ALA A 137 -2.81 -0.06 -0.36
C ALA A 137 -3.77 -1.03 0.36
N VAL A 138 -3.79 -0.93 1.67
CA VAL A 138 -4.62 -1.76 2.56
C VAL A 138 -5.46 -0.84 3.44
N ASN A 139 -6.76 -1.11 3.53
CA ASN A 139 -7.66 -0.40 4.43
C ASN A 139 -7.98 -1.28 5.63
N ALA A 140 -7.36 -0.99 6.77
CA ALA A 140 -7.51 -1.75 8.00
C ALA A 140 -8.56 -1.13 8.92
N GLU A 141 -9.36 -1.96 9.58
CA GLU A 141 -10.38 -1.53 10.52
C GLU A 141 -9.86 -1.57 11.96
N VAL A 142 -10.18 -0.53 12.72
CA VAL A 142 -9.85 -0.48 14.17
C VAL A 142 -10.83 -1.35 14.95
N ARG A 143 -10.32 -2.39 15.61
CA ARG A 143 -11.09 -3.38 16.36
C ARG A 143 -10.39 -3.79 17.66
N HIS A 144 -11.14 -4.34 18.61
CA HIS A 144 -10.54 -4.94 19.81
C HIS A 144 -9.98 -6.35 19.58
N ARG A 145 -10.51 -7.07 18.57
CA ARG A 145 -10.22 -8.47 18.28
C ARG A 145 -10.13 -8.71 16.78
N SER A 146 -9.58 -9.87 16.43
CA SER A 146 -9.55 -10.27 15.03
C SER A 146 -10.95 -10.53 14.48
N PRO A 147 -11.20 -10.28 13.20
CA PRO A 147 -12.47 -10.61 12.54
C PRO A 147 -12.86 -12.08 12.70
N VAL A 148 -11.89 -13.00 12.69
CA VAL A 148 -12.12 -14.45 12.87
C VAL A 148 -12.65 -14.79 14.25
N GLU A 149 -12.18 -14.10 15.29
CA GLU A 149 -12.68 -14.33 16.65
C GLU A 149 -14.11 -13.82 16.83
N ASP A 150 -14.46 -12.72 16.16
CA ASP A 150 -15.80 -12.19 16.17
C ASP A 150 -16.79 -13.13 15.45
N GLU A 151 -16.41 -13.69 14.29
CA GLU A 151 -17.19 -14.68 13.55
C GLU A 151 -17.44 -15.96 14.36
N ARG A 152 -16.40 -16.50 15.02
CA ARG A 152 -16.55 -17.71 15.85
C ARG A 152 -17.53 -17.53 16.99
N ARG A 153 -17.60 -16.34 17.60
CA ARG A 153 -18.57 -16.05 18.67
C ARG A 153 -19.99 -15.91 18.15
N ALA A 154 -20.19 -15.37 16.95
CA ALA A 154 -21.50 -15.22 16.35
C ALA A 154 -22.17 -16.59 16.05
N HIS A 155 -21.38 -17.65 15.86
CA HIS A 155 -21.87 -19.01 15.60
C HIS A 155 -22.13 -19.85 16.87
N HIS A 156 -21.86 -19.31 18.05
CA HIS A 156 -22.06 -20.01 19.33
C HIS A 156 -23.31 -19.54 20.13
N HIS A 157 -24.21 -18.79 19.46
CA HIS A 157 -25.50 -18.35 20.06
C HIS A 157 -26.69 -18.96 19.35
#